data_bd6d39227c4b7a551a4f6285d93d0785
#
_entry.id   bd6d39227c4b7a551a4f6285d93d0785
#
_cell.length_a   1.000
_cell.length_b   1.000
_cell.length_c   1.000
_cell.angle_alpha   90.00
_cell.angle_beta   90.00
_cell.angle_gamma   90.00
#
_symmetry.space_group_name_H-M   'P 1'
#
loop_
_entity.id
_entity.type
_entity.pdbx_description
1 polymer ?
#
loop_
_entity_poly.entity_id
_entity_poly.type
_entity_poly.pdbx_seq_one_letter_code
_entity_poly.pdbx_strand_id
1 'polypeptide(L)'
;MAKPVLTFKPGQYLSIKLVHPELEYQEIRQYSLSDAPNGQDYRISVKREPQGQVSNLLHDHLQAGDKIEVMPPTGDFYLKADSQTPVVLLSAGVGVTPMMSMLNQLLASGHQADITWLHACEQGAVHAFREDIQQKSRQHPHLLSRVWYREPEASDVQGEDYDLAGTMDLTAVKERITPEAHYYFCGPVGFMQEIKRQLLAAGVPAGQLHYEVFGPHQDL
;
A
#
# COMPACT_ATOMS: atom_id res chain seq x y z
N MET A 1 -25.76 -15.26 -14.50
CA MET A 1 -25.27 -14.25 -13.53
C MET A 1 -23.88 -14.67 -13.09
N ALA A 2 -22.91 -13.76 -13.11
CA ALA A 2 -21.60 -14.01 -12.52
C ALA A 2 -21.78 -14.28 -11.01
N LYS A 3 -21.01 -15.22 -10.45
CA LYS A 3 -21.02 -15.43 -9.00
C LYS A 3 -20.34 -14.21 -8.34
N PRO A 4 -20.86 -13.71 -7.22
CA PRO A 4 -20.21 -12.63 -6.49
C PRO A 4 -18.83 -13.11 -6.01
N VAL A 5 -17.85 -12.22 -6.02
CA VAL A 5 -16.54 -12.49 -5.44
C VAL A 5 -16.64 -12.60 -3.92
N LEU A 6 -15.73 -13.35 -3.30
CA LEU A 6 -15.67 -13.44 -1.84
C LEU A 6 -15.27 -12.09 -1.27
N THR A 7 -15.89 -11.69 -0.17
CA THR A 7 -15.49 -10.47 0.53
C THR A 7 -14.08 -10.64 1.15
N PHE A 8 -13.40 -9.52 1.36
CA PHE A 8 -12.08 -9.50 1.99
C PHE A 8 -11.98 -8.32 2.97
N LYS A 9 -10.95 -8.35 3.81
CA LYS A 9 -10.61 -7.23 4.68
C LYS A 9 -9.53 -6.38 4.00
N PRO A 10 -9.66 -5.03 3.99
CA PRO A 10 -8.66 -4.14 3.38
C PRO A 10 -7.26 -4.38 3.96
N GLY A 11 -6.30 -4.65 3.10
CA GLY A 11 -4.94 -5.06 3.45
C GLY A 11 -4.64 -6.52 3.12
N GLN A 12 -5.65 -7.39 2.97
CA GLN A 12 -5.47 -8.78 2.55
C GLN A 12 -4.97 -8.90 1.10
N TYR A 13 -4.46 -10.07 0.75
CA TYR A 13 -3.89 -10.37 -0.57
C TYR A 13 -4.58 -11.56 -1.24
N LEU A 14 -4.37 -11.67 -2.56
CA LEU A 14 -4.67 -12.86 -3.36
C LEU A 14 -3.38 -13.61 -3.67
N SER A 15 -3.46 -14.94 -3.65
CA SER A 15 -2.44 -15.79 -4.28
C SER A 15 -2.89 -16.10 -5.71
N ILE A 16 -2.06 -15.72 -6.68
CA ILE A 16 -2.29 -15.98 -8.09
C ILE A 16 -1.43 -17.15 -8.50
N LYS A 17 -2.05 -18.13 -9.15
CA LYS A 17 -1.38 -19.27 -9.75
C LYS A 17 -1.17 -19.00 -11.23
N LEU A 18 0.07 -19.07 -11.67
CA LEU A 18 0.47 -18.87 -13.06
C LEU A 18 1.08 -20.13 -13.63
N VAL A 19 0.57 -20.50 -14.80
CA VAL A 19 1.11 -21.56 -15.66
C VAL A 19 1.33 -20.93 -17.02
N HIS A 20 2.56 -20.83 -17.48
CA HIS A 20 2.90 -20.23 -18.77
C HIS A 20 4.12 -20.94 -19.39
N PRO A 21 4.20 -21.09 -20.73
CA PRO A 21 5.32 -21.76 -21.40
C PRO A 21 6.71 -21.21 -21.08
N GLU A 22 6.80 -19.92 -20.72
CA GLU A 22 8.06 -19.27 -20.34
C GLU A 22 8.46 -19.53 -18.88
N LEU A 23 7.60 -20.15 -18.08
CA LEU A 23 7.90 -20.57 -16.72
C LEU A 23 8.33 -22.03 -16.73
N GLU A 24 9.47 -22.33 -16.11
CA GLU A 24 9.95 -23.69 -15.96
C GLU A 24 9.00 -24.56 -15.12
N TYR A 25 8.38 -23.92 -14.12
CA TYR A 25 7.42 -24.54 -13.21
C TYR A 25 6.21 -23.64 -13.01
N GLN A 26 5.13 -24.22 -12.47
CA GLN A 26 4.00 -23.45 -11.98
C GLN A 26 4.45 -22.50 -10.87
N GLU A 27 4.10 -21.24 -10.99
CA GLU A 27 4.44 -20.22 -10.01
C GLU A 27 3.20 -19.72 -9.24
N ILE A 28 3.38 -19.50 -7.94
CA ILE A 28 2.37 -18.86 -7.10
C ILE A 28 2.98 -17.57 -6.55
N ARG A 29 2.27 -16.46 -6.73
CA ARG A 29 2.66 -15.14 -6.19
C ARG A 29 1.50 -14.49 -5.46
N GLN A 30 1.84 -13.81 -4.40
CA GLN A 30 0.90 -13.05 -3.57
C GLN A 30 0.91 -11.58 -3.99
N TYR A 31 -0.29 -11.02 -4.14
CA TYR A 31 -0.49 -9.61 -4.46
C TYR A 31 -1.56 -9.03 -3.55
N SER A 32 -1.20 -8.00 -2.80
CA SER A 32 -2.17 -7.28 -1.97
C SER A 32 -3.28 -6.71 -2.84
N LEU A 33 -4.50 -6.81 -2.32
CA LEU A 33 -5.63 -6.13 -2.92
C LEU A 33 -5.42 -4.62 -2.77
N SER A 34 -5.66 -3.87 -3.83
CA SER A 34 -5.36 -2.43 -3.91
C SER A 34 -6.61 -1.55 -4.04
N ASP A 35 -7.78 -2.12 -3.73
CA ASP A 35 -9.04 -1.39 -3.65
C ASP A 35 -9.87 -1.84 -2.45
N ALA A 36 -10.93 -1.09 -2.11
CA ALA A 36 -11.91 -1.49 -1.12
C ALA A 36 -12.75 -2.68 -1.61
N PRO A 37 -13.23 -3.55 -0.70
CA PRO A 37 -14.17 -4.61 -1.08
C PRO A 37 -15.49 -4.03 -1.59
N ASN A 38 -15.86 -4.40 -2.81
CA ASN A 38 -17.09 -3.93 -3.49
C ASN A 38 -18.07 -5.06 -3.82
N GLY A 39 -17.70 -6.33 -3.59
CA GLY A 39 -18.52 -7.51 -3.87
C GLY A 39 -18.65 -7.88 -5.35
N GLN A 40 -17.97 -7.19 -6.24
CA GLN A 40 -18.05 -7.36 -7.70
C GLN A 40 -16.75 -7.88 -8.30
N ASP A 41 -15.63 -7.28 -7.92
CA ASP A 41 -14.32 -7.59 -8.47
C ASP A 41 -13.19 -7.47 -7.41
N TYR A 42 -12.01 -7.89 -7.82
CA TYR A 42 -10.75 -7.67 -7.10
C TYR A 42 -9.81 -6.83 -7.95
N ARG A 43 -9.15 -5.88 -7.32
CA ARG A 43 -8.06 -5.12 -7.95
C ARG A 43 -6.74 -5.45 -7.27
N ILE A 44 -5.77 -5.86 -8.07
CA ILE A 44 -4.35 -5.92 -7.69
C ILE A 44 -3.57 -4.90 -8.52
N SER A 45 -2.46 -4.43 -7.97
CA SER A 45 -1.52 -3.55 -8.68
C SER A 45 -0.15 -4.18 -8.64
N VAL A 46 0.40 -4.44 -9.82
CA VAL A 46 1.63 -5.21 -9.98
C VAL A 46 2.76 -4.28 -10.41
N LYS A 47 3.77 -4.13 -9.56
CA LYS A 47 5.01 -3.46 -9.95
C LYS A 47 5.81 -4.38 -10.87
N ARG A 48 6.25 -3.86 -12.02
CA ARG A 48 7.18 -4.56 -12.90
C ARG A 48 8.57 -4.56 -12.25
N GLU A 49 9.04 -5.73 -11.86
CA GLU A 49 10.40 -5.89 -11.36
C GLU A 49 11.34 -6.23 -12.51
N PRO A 50 12.50 -5.55 -12.67
CA PRO A 50 13.39 -5.72 -13.83
C PRO A 50 13.83 -7.17 -14.07
N GLN A 51 14.01 -7.94 -13.01
CA GLN A 51 14.41 -9.36 -13.07
C GLN A 51 13.30 -10.31 -12.62
N GLY A 52 12.08 -9.82 -12.43
CA GLY A 52 10.94 -10.58 -11.94
C GLY A 52 10.27 -11.36 -13.08
N GLN A 53 10.42 -12.68 -13.13
CA GLN A 53 9.78 -13.50 -14.16
C GLN A 53 8.25 -13.31 -14.19
N VAL A 54 7.61 -13.47 -13.04
CA VAL A 54 6.13 -13.40 -12.95
C VAL A 54 5.59 -12.00 -13.18
N SER A 55 6.21 -10.96 -12.62
CA SER A 55 5.75 -9.59 -12.84
C SER A 55 5.87 -9.16 -14.30
N ASN A 56 6.97 -9.52 -14.97
CA ASN A 56 7.14 -9.26 -16.39
C ASN A 56 6.10 -10.02 -17.23
N LEU A 57 5.87 -11.30 -16.94
CA LEU A 57 4.88 -12.11 -17.63
C LEU A 57 3.46 -11.51 -17.51
N LEU A 58 3.07 -11.06 -16.33
CA LEU A 58 1.78 -10.39 -16.12
C LEU A 58 1.65 -9.11 -16.95
N HIS A 59 2.74 -8.34 -17.08
CA HIS A 59 2.73 -7.11 -17.88
C HIS A 59 2.79 -7.34 -19.38
N ASP A 60 3.50 -8.38 -19.83
CA ASP A 60 3.77 -8.59 -21.26
C ASP A 60 2.72 -9.46 -21.95
N HIS A 61 2.09 -10.39 -21.23
CA HIS A 61 1.23 -11.41 -21.83
C HIS A 61 -0.23 -11.35 -21.40
N LEU A 62 -0.52 -10.80 -20.19
CA LEU A 62 -1.90 -10.77 -19.70
C LEU A 62 -2.72 -9.66 -20.39
N GLN A 63 -3.87 -10.04 -20.93
CA GLN A 63 -4.79 -9.13 -21.61
C GLN A 63 -6.20 -9.19 -21.02
N ALA A 64 -6.98 -8.15 -21.27
CA ALA A 64 -8.38 -8.13 -20.85
C ALA A 64 -9.16 -9.29 -21.49
N GLY A 65 -9.84 -10.07 -20.65
CA GLY A 65 -10.56 -11.27 -21.07
C GLY A 65 -9.83 -12.58 -20.74
N ASP A 66 -8.54 -12.50 -20.41
CA ASP A 66 -7.79 -13.68 -19.98
C ASP A 66 -8.27 -14.21 -18.63
N LYS A 67 -8.08 -15.50 -18.41
CA LYS A 67 -8.46 -16.16 -17.16
C LYS A 67 -7.24 -16.32 -16.28
N ILE A 68 -7.36 -15.85 -15.04
CA ILE A 68 -6.36 -16.04 -13.99
C ILE A 68 -6.95 -16.93 -12.89
N GLU A 69 -6.18 -17.91 -12.45
CA GLU A 69 -6.54 -18.75 -11.31
C GLU A 69 -6.06 -18.06 -10.01
N VAL A 70 -7.00 -17.80 -9.10
CA VAL A 70 -6.72 -17.13 -7.83
C VAL A 70 -7.24 -17.95 -6.66
N MET A 71 -6.54 -17.89 -5.54
CA MET A 71 -7.02 -18.41 -4.26
C MET A 71 -7.88 -17.34 -3.56
N PRO A 72 -8.75 -17.74 -2.61
CA PRO A 72 -9.51 -16.80 -1.80
C PRO A 72 -8.60 -15.77 -1.12
N PRO A 73 -9.10 -14.52 -0.90
CA PRO A 73 -8.38 -13.51 -0.14
C PRO A 73 -7.98 -14.01 1.25
N THR A 74 -6.75 -13.74 1.67
CA THR A 74 -6.21 -14.16 2.96
C THR A 74 -5.19 -13.14 3.49
N GLY A 75 -4.69 -13.34 4.70
CA GLY A 75 -3.69 -12.51 5.38
C GLY A 75 -4.21 -11.92 6.67
N ASP A 76 -3.28 -11.70 7.62
CA ASP A 76 -3.57 -11.16 8.96
C ASP A 76 -3.30 -9.66 9.06
N PHE A 77 -2.71 -9.10 8.01
CA PHE A 77 -2.50 -7.66 7.88
C PHE A 77 -3.73 -7.02 7.24
N TYR A 78 -4.58 -6.43 8.06
CA TYR A 78 -5.79 -5.75 7.60
C TYR A 78 -6.20 -4.61 8.53
N LEU A 79 -7.02 -3.69 8.01
CA LEU A 79 -7.54 -2.55 8.74
C LEU A 79 -8.38 -2.99 9.95
N LYS A 80 -8.01 -2.53 11.15
CA LYS A 80 -8.67 -2.84 12.43
C LYS A 80 -9.27 -1.62 13.12
N ALA A 81 -8.89 -0.40 12.67
CA ALA A 81 -9.38 0.85 13.26
C ALA A 81 -10.89 1.00 13.09
N ASP A 82 -11.55 1.50 14.12
CA ASP A 82 -12.94 1.95 14.04
C ASP A 82 -13.03 3.35 13.39
N SER A 83 -14.25 3.86 13.20
CA SER A 83 -14.48 5.11 12.48
C SER A 83 -14.01 6.38 13.22
N GLN A 84 -13.65 6.28 14.50
CA GLN A 84 -13.24 7.40 15.34
C GLN A 84 -11.74 7.37 15.69
N THR A 85 -11.04 6.31 15.29
CA THR A 85 -9.62 6.15 15.59
C THR A 85 -8.76 6.74 14.46
N PRO A 86 -7.84 7.67 14.74
CA PRO A 86 -6.92 8.18 13.74
C PRO A 86 -6.08 7.06 13.10
N VAL A 87 -5.88 7.16 11.80
CA VAL A 87 -5.14 6.13 11.02
C VAL A 87 -3.99 6.77 10.27
N VAL A 88 -2.81 6.20 10.40
CA VAL A 88 -1.62 6.58 9.64
C VAL A 88 -1.20 5.42 8.73
N LEU A 89 -1.25 5.65 7.44
CA LEU A 89 -0.88 4.70 6.39
C LEU A 89 0.49 5.08 5.82
N LEU A 90 1.50 4.22 6.06
CA LEU A 90 2.87 4.50 5.65
C LEU A 90 3.35 3.44 4.65
N SER A 91 3.92 3.88 3.55
CA SER A 91 4.38 2.96 2.51
C SER A 91 5.67 3.42 1.83
N ALA A 92 6.41 2.43 1.31
CA ALA A 92 7.48 2.69 0.36
C ALA A 92 7.37 1.74 -0.85
N GLY A 93 7.54 2.30 -2.06
CA GLY A 93 7.45 1.55 -3.30
C GLY A 93 6.13 0.76 -3.43
N VAL A 94 6.22 -0.54 -3.75
CA VAL A 94 5.03 -1.39 -3.95
C VAL A 94 4.24 -1.68 -2.67
N GLY A 95 4.79 -1.41 -1.49
CA GLY A 95 4.05 -1.47 -0.21
C GLY A 95 2.85 -0.52 -0.15
N VAL A 96 2.69 0.35 -1.12
CA VAL A 96 1.53 1.23 -1.31
C VAL A 96 0.23 0.47 -1.57
N THR A 97 0.29 -0.75 -2.09
CA THR A 97 -0.91 -1.50 -2.55
C THR A 97 -1.90 -1.83 -1.43
N PRO A 98 -1.52 -2.39 -0.28
CA PRO A 98 -2.46 -2.60 0.83
C PRO A 98 -2.93 -1.28 1.44
N MET A 99 -2.10 -0.23 1.43
CA MET A 99 -2.49 1.10 1.92
C MET A 99 -3.62 1.70 1.08
N MET A 100 -3.59 1.51 -0.25
CA MET A 100 -4.69 1.93 -1.13
C MET A 100 -6.01 1.25 -0.78
N SER A 101 -5.98 -0.06 -0.53
CA SER A 101 -7.16 -0.81 -0.11
C SER A 101 -7.74 -0.26 1.20
N MET A 102 -6.89 0.00 2.18
CA MET A 102 -7.28 0.57 3.48
C MET A 102 -7.83 1.99 3.33
N LEU A 103 -7.14 2.86 2.59
CA LEU A 103 -7.59 4.24 2.36
C LEU A 103 -8.96 4.26 1.67
N ASN A 104 -9.13 3.50 0.59
CA ASN A 104 -10.40 3.45 -0.14
C ASN A 104 -11.54 2.97 0.77
N GLN A 105 -11.30 1.98 1.62
CA GLN A 105 -12.30 1.54 2.61
C GLN A 105 -12.62 2.60 3.65
N LEU A 106 -11.62 3.28 4.21
CA LEU A 106 -11.84 4.35 5.19
C LEU A 106 -12.72 5.45 4.58
N LEU A 107 -12.40 5.91 3.38
CA LEU A 107 -13.17 6.94 2.70
C LEU A 107 -14.60 6.47 2.34
N ALA A 108 -14.74 5.26 1.81
CA ALA A 108 -16.03 4.69 1.42
C ALA A 108 -16.96 4.43 2.63
N SER A 109 -16.40 4.08 3.79
CA SER A 109 -17.17 3.86 5.02
C SER A 109 -17.52 5.14 5.79
N GLY A 110 -17.05 6.31 5.32
CA GLY A 110 -17.29 7.58 5.99
C GLY A 110 -16.54 7.72 7.31
N HIS A 111 -15.27 7.28 7.34
CA HIS A 111 -14.38 7.43 8.49
C HIS A 111 -14.32 8.90 8.95
N GLN A 112 -14.43 9.13 10.25
CA GLN A 112 -14.61 10.48 10.81
C GLN A 112 -13.31 11.06 11.39
N ALA A 113 -12.39 10.21 11.82
CA ALA A 113 -11.13 10.65 12.40
C ALA A 113 -10.10 11.03 11.31
N ASP A 114 -9.01 11.62 11.72
CA ASP A 114 -7.91 11.98 10.84
C ASP A 114 -7.29 10.76 10.15
N ILE A 115 -7.07 10.88 8.85
CA ILE A 115 -6.31 9.94 8.04
C ILE A 115 -5.02 10.63 7.60
N THR A 116 -3.89 9.97 7.79
CA THR A 116 -2.59 10.46 7.32
C THR A 116 -1.99 9.45 6.35
N TRP A 117 -1.75 9.90 5.12
CA TRP A 117 -1.11 9.13 4.06
C TRP A 117 0.33 9.57 3.88
N LEU A 118 1.27 8.65 4.13
CA LEU A 118 2.70 8.90 3.99
C LEU A 118 3.29 7.90 3.01
N HIS A 119 3.83 8.40 1.90
CA HIS A 119 4.40 7.55 0.86
C HIS A 119 5.81 7.98 0.50
N ALA A 120 6.70 6.99 0.34
CA ALA A 120 8.06 7.20 -0.15
C ALA A 120 8.29 6.41 -1.44
N CYS A 121 8.91 7.03 -2.42
CA CYS A 121 9.40 6.37 -3.62
C CYS A 121 10.70 7.02 -4.10
N GLU A 122 11.32 6.47 -5.13
CA GLU A 122 12.60 6.99 -5.63
C GLU A 122 12.41 8.36 -6.27
N GLN A 123 11.41 8.49 -7.15
CA GLN A 123 11.17 9.65 -8.01
C GLN A 123 9.77 9.60 -8.63
N GLY A 124 9.36 10.64 -9.35
CA GLY A 124 8.03 10.77 -9.95
C GLY A 124 7.66 9.67 -10.94
N ALA A 125 8.62 9.19 -11.72
CA ALA A 125 8.40 8.13 -12.71
C ALA A 125 7.88 6.80 -12.10
N VAL A 126 8.13 6.57 -10.80
CA VAL A 126 7.70 5.37 -10.07
C VAL A 126 6.69 5.65 -8.96
N HIS A 127 6.14 6.87 -8.91
CA HIS A 127 5.13 7.26 -7.93
C HIS A 127 3.74 6.73 -8.34
N ALA A 128 3.42 5.55 -7.86
CA ALA A 128 2.11 4.93 -8.09
C ALA A 128 0.98 5.68 -7.37
N PHE A 129 -0.21 5.75 -8.00
CA PHE A 129 -1.44 6.37 -7.47
C PHE A 129 -1.36 7.87 -7.16
N ARG A 130 -0.35 8.59 -7.66
CA ARG A 130 -0.15 10.02 -7.37
C ARG A 130 -1.42 10.86 -7.59
N GLU A 131 -1.99 10.81 -8.78
CA GLU A 131 -3.16 11.60 -9.14
C GLU A 131 -4.40 11.24 -8.31
N ASP A 132 -4.59 9.94 -8.04
CA ASP A 132 -5.70 9.44 -7.23
C ASP A 132 -5.61 9.96 -5.78
N ILE A 133 -4.42 9.90 -5.17
CA ILE A 133 -4.20 10.42 -3.81
C ILE A 133 -4.35 11.94 -3.76
N GLN A 134 -3.82 12.66 -4.72
CA GLN A 134 -3.99 14.12 -4.80
C GLN A 134 -5.47 14.52 -4.93
N GLN A 135 -6.24 13.79 -5.74
CA GLN A 135 -7.67 14.02 -5.87
C GLN A 135 -8.41 13.74 -4.55
N LYS A 136 -8.13 12.61 -3.91
CA LYS A 136 -8.74 12.23 -2.61
C LYS A 136 -8.42 13.26 -1.52
N SER A 137 -7.16 13.70 -1.41
CA SER A 137 -6.77 14.72 -0.42
C SER A 137 -7.48 16.05 -0.61
N ARG A 138 -7.77 16.44 -1.86
CA ARG A 138 -8.57 17.65 -2.12
C ARG A 138 -10.04 17.48 -1.75
N GLN A 139 -10.59 16.27 -1.87
CA GLN A 139 -12.00 15.98 -1.60
C GLN A 139 -12.29 15.69 -0.12
N HIS A 140 -11.29 15.27 0.66
CA HIS A 140 -11.43 14.85 2.04
C HIS A 140 -10.52 15.67 2.97
N PRO A 141 -11.01 16.75 3.61
CA PRO A 141 -10.18 17.65 4.42
C PRO A 141 -9.48 17.00 5.62
N HIS A 142 -9.99 15.84 6.11
CA HIS A 142 -9.38 15.05 7.18
C HIS A 142 -8.29 14.09 6.68
N LEU A 143 -8.05 14.01 5.35
CA LEU A 143 -6.95 13.25 4.76
C LEU A 143 -5.76 14.17 4.51
N LEU A 144 -4.72 14.03 5.32
CA LEU A 144 -3.40 14.62 5.07
C LEU A 144 -2.57 13.67 4.23
N SER A 145 -2.01 14.15 3.12
CA SER A 145 -1.01 13.41 2.32
C SER A 145 0.35 14.09 2.40
N ARG A 146 1.42 13.27 2.55
CA ARG A 146 2.81 13.69 2.37
C ARG A 146 3.59 12.64 1.62
N VAL A 147 4.41 13.10 0.68
CA VAL A 147 5.19 12.25 -0.24
C VAL A 147 6.66 12.61 -0.17
N TRP A 148 7.50 11.60 -0.05
CA TRP A 148 8.95 11.72 -0.10
C TRP A 148 9.49 11.12 -1.40
N TYR A 149 10.32 11.88 -2.14
CA TYR A 149 11.14 11.33 -3.21
C TYR A 149 12.58 11.20 -2.70
N ARG A 150 13.13 9.99 -2.75
CA ARG A 150 14.49 9.75 -2.25
C ARG A 150 15.52 10.45 -3.12
N GLU A 151 15.35 10.37 -4.42
CA GLU A 151 16.25 10.94 -5.44
C GLU A 151 15.39 11.58 -6.55
N PRO A 152 14.78 12.76 -6.30
CA PRO A 152 13.95 13.42 -7.29
C PRO A 152 14.75 13.74 -8.57
N GLU A 153 14.13 13.54 -9.72
CA GLU A 153 14.70 13.93 -11.01
C GLU A 153 14.49 15.43 -11.27
N ALA A 154 15.23 15.97 -12.24
CA ALA A 154 15.14 17.39 -12.61
C ALA A 154 13.74 17.82 -13.10
N SER A 155 12.92 16.87 -13.55
CA SER A 155 11.53 17.08 -13.94
C SER A 155 10.54 17.06 -12.78
N ASP A 156 10.94 16.57 -11.60
CA ASP A 156 10.09 16.46 -10.43
C ASP A 156 10.00 17.80 -9.70
N VAL A 157 8.80 18.29 -9.45
CA VAL A 157 8.57 19.61 -8.85
C VAL A 157 8.16 19.45 -7.39
N GLN A 158 9.00 19.95 -6.47
CA GLN A 158 8.67 19.98 -5.05
C GLN A 158 7.46 20.88 -4.79
N GLY A 159 6.51 20.38 -3.98
CA GLY A 159 5.24 21.03 -3.70
C GLY A 159 4.12 20.70 -4.68
N GLU A 160 4.45 20.03 -5.82
CA GLU A 160 3.48 19.55 -6.79
C GLU A 160 3.51 18.02 -6.89
N ASP A 161 4.68 17.44 -7.15
CA ASP A 161 4.87 16.00 -7.33
C ASP A 161 5.20 15.29 -6.01
N TYR A 162 5.96 15.96 -5.16
CA TYR A 162 6.38 15.48 -3.84
C TYR A 162 6.52 16.63 -2.85
N ASP A 163 6.47 16.31 -1.56
CA ASP A 163 6.58 17.30 -0.48
C ASP A 163 8.02 17.44 0.03
N LEU A 164 8.70 16.30 0.23
CA LEU A 164 10.02 16.26 0.85
C LEU A 164 11.00 15.39 0.04
N ALA A 165 12.27 15.78 0.03
CA ALA A 165 13.34 14.98 -0.56
C ALA A 165 14.05 14.13 0.50
N GLY A 166 14.60 12.99 0.07
CA GLY A 166 15.35 12.08 0.94
C GLY A 166 14.50 10.97 1.55
N THR A 167 14.94 10.44 2.68
CA THR A 167 14.25 9.36 3.41
C THR A 167 13.10 9.92 4.26
N MET A 168 12.05 9.11 4.45
CA MET A 168 10.90 9.50 5.26
C MET A 168 11.31 9.75 6.72
N ASP A 169 11.07 10.97 7.19
CA ASP A 169 11.28 11.40 8.57
C ASP A 169 9.94 11.86 9.15
N LEU A 170 9.46 11.15 10.18
CA LEU A 170 8.16 11.40 10.79
C LEU A 170 8.11 12.69 11.60
N THR A 171 9.24 13.35 11.86
CA THR A 171 9.24 14.68 12.47
C THR A 171 8.54 15.74 11.62
N ALA A 172 8.49 15.53 10.30
CA ALA A 172 7.77 16.40 9.36
C ALA A 172 6.23 16.37 9.54
N VAL A 173 5.71 15.38 10.26
CA VAL A 173 4.28 15.19 10.52
C VAL A 173 4.02 14.85 12.00
N LYS A 174 4.86 15.35 12.88
CA LYS A 174 4.84 15.02 14.32
C LYS A 174 3.49 15.24 14.99
N GLU A 175 2.71 16.22 14.52
CA GLU A 175 1.38 16.55 15.02
C GLU A 175 0.33 15.45 14.70
N ARG A 176 0.65 14.55 13.77
CA ARG A 176 -0.18 13.41 13.40
C ARG A 176 0.29 12.10 14.03
N ILE A 177 1.43 12.12 14.73
CA ILE A 177 1.99 10.94 15.41
C ILE A 177 1.52 10.97 16.86
N THR A 178 0.45 10.24 17.14
CA THR A 178 -0.19 10.20 18.47
C THR A 178 -0.33 8.77 18.97
N PRO A 179 -0.33 8.54 20.30
CA PRO A 179 -0.44 7.20 20.88
C PRO A 179 -1.77 6.48 20.57
N GLU A 180 -2.82 7.24 20.23
CA GLU A 180 -4.16 6.72 19.95
C GLU A 180 -4.33 6.22 18.53
N ALA A 181 -3.49 6.68 17.60
CA ALA A 181 -3.58 6.33 16.20
C ALA A 181 -3.14 4.88 15.92
N HIS A 182 -3.75 4.25 14.94
CA HIS A 182 -3.27 3.00 14.38
C HIS A 182 -2.35 3.25 13.19
N TYR A 183 -1.21 2.60 13.18
CA TYR A 183 -0.15 2.75 12.17
C TYR A 183 -0.06 1.49 11.32
N TYR A 184 -0.31 1.63 10.02
CA TYR A 184 -0.17 0.54 9.06
C TYR A 184 0.99 0.86 8.12
N PHE A 185 1.98 -0.03 8.05
CA PHE A 185 3.14 0.22 7.19
C PHE A 185 3.62 -1.01 6.44
N CYS A 186 4.04 -0.78 5.19
CA CYS A 186 4.54 -1.81 4.30
C CYS A 186 5.55 -1.20 3.31
N GLY A 187 6.61 -1.95 3.02
CA GLY A 187 7.67 -1.54 2.11
C GLY A 187 8.92 -2.39 2.26
N PRO A 188 10.07 -1.95 1.74
CA PRO A 188 11.35 -2.62 1.95
C PRO A 188 11.69 -2.75 3.44
N VAL A 189 12.36 -3.84 3.82
CA VAL A 189 12.67 -4.15 5.23
C VAL A 189 13.36 -2.98 5.95
N GLY A 190 14.37 -2.37 5.31
CA GLY A 190 15.07 -1.22 5.92
C GLY A 190 14.16 0.00 6.17
N PHE A 191 13.22 0.27 5.26
CA PHE A 191 12.18 1.29 5.46
C PHE A 191 11.32 0.94 6.67
N MET A 192 10.84 -0.28 6.77
CA MET A 192 9.94 -0.71 7.82
C MET A 192 10.61 -0.71 9.20
N GLN A 193 11.88 -1.14 9.28
CA GLN A 193 12.69 -1.06 10.50
C GLN A 193 12.85 0.39 10.97
N GLU A 194 13.13 1.30 10.05
CA GLU A 194 13.30 2.72 10.37
C GLU A 194 11.97 3.36 10.82
N ILE A 195 10.87 3.08 10.13
CA ILE A 195 9.53 3.56 10.55
C ILE A 195 9.18 3.03 11.93
N LYS A 196 9.35 1.73 12.19
CA LYS A 196 9.12 1.13 13.52
C LYS A 196 9.95 1.82 14.59
N ARG A 197 11.24 2.04 14.34
CA ARG A 197 12.16 2.76 15.25
C ARG A 197 11.66 4.17 15.57
N GLN A 198 11.27 4.95 14.54
CA GLN A 198 10.78 6.32 14.71
C GLN A 198 9.47 6.36 15.51
N LEU A 199 8.51 5.49 15.21
CA LEU A 199 7.22 5.42 15.92
C LEU A 199 7.41 5.06 17.39
N LEU A 200 8.23 4.06 17.70
CA LEU A 200 8.55 3.68 19.10
C LEU A 200 9.28 4.80 19.84
N ALA A 201 10.23 5.49 19.17
CA ALA A 201 10.91 6.64 19.74
C ALA A 201 9.98 7.83 20.01
N ALA A 202 8.91 7.97 19.24
CA ALA A 202 7.85 8.97 19.43
C ALA A 202 6.84 8.56 20.52
N GLY A 203 7.02 7.40 21.17
CA GLY A 203 6.15 6.94 22.27
C GLY A 203 4.89 6.19 21.80
N VAL A 204 4.80 5.80 20.54
CA VAL A 204 3.67 5.02 20.03
C VAL A 204 3.73 3.60 20.61
N PRO A 205 2.63 3.09 21.24
CA PRO A 205 2.61 1.74 21.75
C PRO A 205 2.79 0.69 20.66
N ALA A 206 3.56 -0.36 20.93
CA ALA A 206 3.80 -1.44 19.96
C ALA A 206 2.51 -2.12 19.46
N GLY A 207 1.47 -2.17 20.28
CA GLY A 207 0.16 -2.72 19.91
C GLY A 207 -0.60 -1.92 18.84
N GLN A 208 -0.18 -0.67 18.57
CA GLN A 208 -0.74 0.19 17.52
C GLN A 208 -0.01 0.03 16.18
N LEU A 209 1.08 -0.72 16.14
CA LEU A 209 1.91 -0.93 14.95
C LEU A 209 1.45 -2.19 14.21
N HIS A 210 0.98 -2.01 12.97
CA HIS A 210 0.56 -3.09 12.10
C HIS A 210 1.40 -3.06 10.82
N TYR A 211 2.00 -4.18 10.45
CA TYR A 211 2.87 -4.23 9.29
C TYR A 211 2.88 -5.60 8.61
N GLU A 212 3.23 -5.61 7.33
CA GLU A 212 3.42 -6.81 6.54
C GLU A 212 4.72 -6.72 5.74
N VAL A 213 5.52 -7.79 5.81
CA VAL A 213 6.78 -7.92 5.07
C VAL A 213 6.51 -8.66 3.76
N PHE A 214 6.84 -8.04 2.62
CA PHE A 214 6.79 -8.69 1.32
C PHE A 214 8.08 -9.49 1.08
N GLY A 215 7.98 -10.81 1.05
CA GLY A 215 9.12 -11.72 0.85
C GLY A 215 9.25 -12.78 1.94
N PRO A 216 10.38 -13.51 1.98
CA PRO A 216 10.62 -14.49 3.02
C PRO A 216 10.58 -13.80 4.39
N HIS A 217 9.90 -14.46 5.33
CA HIS A 217 9.69 -13.93 6.68
C HIS A 217 11.00 -13.46 7.30
N GLN A 218 11.07 -12.17 7.59
CA GLN A 218 12.10 -11.56 8.42
C GLN A 218 11.38 -10.84 9.57
N ASP A 219 11.82 -11.08 10.79
CA ASP A 219 11.39 -10.29 11.94
C ASP A 219 11.90 -8.85 11.79
N LEU A 220 11.05 -7.87 12.06
CA LEU A 220 11.38 -6.44 12.07
C LEU A 220 11.91 -6.00 13.42
#